data_604cfc9cfb0d94ee36b63eec6039c6b5
#
_entry.id   604cfc9cfb0d94ee36b63eec6039c6b5
#
_cell.length_a   1.000
_cell.length_b   1.000
_cell.length_c   1.000
_cell.angle_alpha   90.00
_cell.angle_beta   90.00
_cell.angle_gamma   90.00
#
_symmetry.space_group_name_H-M   'P 1'
#
loop_
_entity.id
_entity.type
_entity.pdbx_description
1 polymer ?
#
loop_
_entity_poly.entity_id
_entity_poly.type
_entity_poly.pdbx_seq_one_letter_code
_entity_poly.pdbx_strand_id
1 'polypeptide(L)'
;MAGKKIHDSETKIHLIQCAKKEFMEKGFVGASLRGICQKAGVTTGALYFFFQDKDDLFCEVVGNFMDRLKEILREHFSFEVREMESGKAKEHDDSSDFEAVAQVVHELYTYRDEVLLVLTKAQGSSMERMPDRLVDQMDEHNAFICEAMCKAYHVPMVEQSVVHWMSHSQIDMFIFMVTHIDDEEEALRFAEKGVKYLLAGWYGLIRP
;
A
#
# COMPACT_ATOMS: atom_id res chain seq x y z
N MET A 1 -1.71 20.02 -33.56
CA MET A 1 -1.22 18.87 -32.75
C MET A 1 -1.58 18.98 -31.28
N ALA A 2 -1.61 20.15 -30.64
CA ALA A 2 -1.97 20.34 -29.24
C ALA A 2 -3.41 19.91 -28.91
N GLY A 3 -4.41 20.28 -29.71
CA GLY A 3 -5.81 19.96 -29.44
C GLY A 3 -6.13 18.45 -29.45
N LYS A 4 -5.45 17.64 -30.28
CA LYS A 4 -5.63 16.17 -30.28
C LYS A 4 -5.07 15.53 -29.02
N LYS A 5 -3.90 15.98 -28.53
CA LYS A 5 -3.28 15.49 -27.27
C LYS A 5 -4.13 15.79 -26.04
N ILE A 6 -4.79 16.95 -26.00
CA ILE A 6 -5.68 17.35 -24.89
C ILE A 6 -6.92 16.44 -24.88
N HIS A 7 -7.55 16.23 -26.05
CA HIS A 7 -8.72 15.37 -26.17
C HIS A 7 -8.42 13.89 -25.83
N ASP A 8 -7.24 13.37 -26.23
CA ASP A 8 -6.79 12.04 -25.89
C ASP A 8 -6.56 11.91 -24.37
N SER A 9 -6.00 12.91 -23.70
CA SER A 9 -5.81 12.94 -22.24
C SER A 9 -7.14 12.95 -21.48
N GLU A 10 -8.10 13.78 -21.89
CA GLU A 10 -9.43 13.85 -21.29
C GLU A 10 -10.19 12.50 -21.46
N THR A 11 -10.09 11.89 -22.63
CA THR A 11 -10.70 10.59 -22.91
C THR A 11 -10.09 9.49 -22.03
N LYS A 12 -8.76 9.45 -21.86
CA LYS A 12 -8.08 8.50 -20.97
C LYS A 12 -8.55 8.65 -19.52
N ILE A 13 -8.57 9.88 -18.99
CA ILE A 13 -9.04 10.17 -17.64
C ILE A 13 -10.49 9.72 -17.44
N HIS A 14 -11.36 10.02 -18.40
CA HIS A 14 -12.76 9.62 -18.32
C HIS A 14 -12.96 8.10 -18.34
N LEU A 15 -12.17 7.39 -19.18
CA LEU A 15 -12.14 5.91 -19.19
C LEU A 15 -11.73 5.35 -17.82
N ILE A 16 -10.67 5.89 -17.20
CA ILE A 16 -10.21 5.46 -15.87
C ILE A 16 -11.32 5.66 -14.82
N GLN A 17 -12.00 6.81 -14.84
CA GLN A 17 -13.12 7.09 -13.92
C GLN A 17 -14.30 6.12 -14.11
N CYS A 18 -14.64 5.80 -15.36
CA CYS A 18 -15.69 4.81 -15.66
C CYS A 18 -15.27 3.39 -15.26
N ALA A 19 -13.99 3.06 -15.47
CA ALA A 19 -13.41 1.78 -15.08
C ALA A 19 -13.41 1.62 -13.55
N LYS A 20 -12.98 2.64 -12.79
CA LYS A 20 -13.03 2.64 -11.32
C LYS A 20 -14.43 2.28 -10.82
N LYS A 21 -15.47 2.93 -11.34
CA LYS A 21 -16.87 2.66 -10.96
C LYS A 21 -17.28 1.22 -11.30
N GLU A 22 -16.95 0.74 -12.49
CA GLU A 22 -17.28 -0.62 -12.93
C GLU A 22 -16.58 -1.69 -12.07
N PHE A 23 -15.29 -1.48 -11.74
CA PHE A 23 -14.54 -2.37 -10.87
C PHE A 23 -15.05 -2.35 -9.43
N MET A 24 -15.42 -1.18 -8.90
CA MET A 24 -16.03 -1.08 -7.57
C MET A 24 -17.36 -1.83 -7.48
N GLU A 25 -18.20 -1.73 -8.51
CA GLU A 25 -19.50 -2.41 -8.56
C GLU A 25 -19.37 -3.93 -8.70
N LYS A 26 -18.50 -4.41 -9.61
CA LYS A 26 -18.50 -5.80 -10.08
C LYS A 26 -17.24 -6.62 -9.75
N GLY A 27 -16.21 -5.98 -9.19
CA GLY A 27 -14.88 -6.55 -9.05
C GLY A 27 -14.18 -6.72 -10.40
N PHE A 28 -12.89 -7.08 -10.36
CA PHE A 28 -12.10 -7.27 -11.58
C PHE A 28 -12.69 -8.36 -12.48
N VAL A 29 -13.01 -9.53 -11.93
CA VAL A 29 -13.54 -10.66 -12.75
C VAL A 29 -14.85 -10.29 -13.44
N GLY A 30 -15.80 -9.68 -12.71
CA GLY A 30 -17.13 -9.35 -13.20
C GLY A 30 -17.20 -8.11 -14.09
N ALA A 31 -16.18 -7.26 -14.08
CA ALA A 31 -16.11 -6.05 -14.88
C ALA A 31 -15.88 -6.35 -16.37
N SER A 32 -16.49 -5.55 -17.25
CA SER A 32 -16.47 -5.72 -18.69
C SER A 32 -15.94 -4.48 -19.39
N LEU A 33 -14.89 -4.61 -20.23
CA LEU A 33 -14.35 -3.52 -21.03
C LEU A 33 -15.43 -2.90 -21.93
N ARG A 34 -16.36 -3.71 -22.45
CA ARG A 34 -17.48 -3.20 -23.25
C ARG A 34 -18.42 -2.34 -22.40
N GLY A 35 -18.71 -2.75 -21.16
CA GLY A 35 -19.53 -1.96 -20.22
C GLY A 35 -18.86 -0.64 -19.86
N ILE A 36 -17.54 -0.65 -19.64
CA ILE A 36 -16.75 0.56 -19.37
C ILE A 36 -16.81 1.50 -20.57
N CYS A 37 -16.57 1.02 -21.79
CA CYS A 37 -16.66 1.82 -23.01
C CYS A 37 -18.05 2.43 -23.21
N GLN A 38 -19.12 1.67 -22.94
CA GLN A 38 -20.49 2.16 -23.04
C GLN A 38 -20.76 3.30 -22.03
N LYS A 39 -20.30 3.15 -20.79
CA LYS A 39 -20.42 4.20 -19.74
C LYS A 39 -19.60 5.45 -20.10
N ALA A 40 -18.43 5.27 -20.73
CA ALA A 40 -17.54 6.35 -21.15
C ALA A 40 -17.94 7.00 -22.50
N GLY A 41 -18.92 6.45 -23.22
CA GLY A 41 -19.33 6.96 -24.53
C GLY A 41 -18.27 6.79 -25.62
N VAL A 42 -17.37 5.80 -25.50
CA VAL A 42 -16.30 5.55 -26.47
C VAL A 42 -16.40 4.14 -27.07
N THR A 43 -15.68 3.92 -28.18
CA THR A 43 -15.57 2.59 -28.78
C THR A 43 -14.54 1.73 -28.07
N THR A 44 -14.65 0.39 -28.17
CA THR A 44 -13.62 -0.53 -27.67
C THR A 44 -12.26 -0.29 -28.35
N GLY A 45 -12.24 0.11 -29.63
CA GLY A 45 -11.00 0.50 -30.32
C GLY A 45 -10.32 1.70 -29.71
N ALA A 46 -11.10 2.68 -29.21
CA ALA A 46 -10.55 3.84 -28.50
C ALA A 46 -9.96 3.43 -27.13
N LEU A 47 -10.55 2.47 -26.43
CA LEU A 47 -10.01 1.93 -25.18
C LEU A 47 -8.66 1.23 -25.44
N TYR A 48 -8.59 0.35 -26.44
CA TYR A 48 -7.35 -0.37 -26.78
C TYR A 48 -6.24 0.52 -27.35
N PHE A 49 -6.54 1.77 -27.66
CA PHE A 49 -5.49 2.76 -27.94
C PHE A 49 -4.72 3.18 -26.68
N PHE A 50 -5.38 3.16 -25.51
CA PHE A 50 -4.77 3.58 -24.24
C PHE A 50 -4.30 2.41 -23.38
N PHE A 51 -5.00 1.26 -23.44
CA PHE A 51 -4.79 0.12 -22.53
C PHE A 51 -4.72 -1.17 -23.33
N GLN A 52 -3.75 -2.02 -22.97
CA GLN A 52 -3.52 -3.30 -23.66
C GLN A 52 -4.65 -4.30 -23.39
N ASP A 53 -5.10 -4.35 -22.14
CA ASP A 53 -6.15 -5.26 -21.68
C ASP A 53 -6.87 -4.71 -20.44
N LYS A 54 -7.68 -5.56 -19.80
CA LYS A 54 -8.42 -5.22 -18.59
C LYS A 54 -7.50 -5.05 -17.38
N ASP A 55 -6.43 -5.81 -17.32
CA ASP A 55 -5.46 -5.76 -16.21
C ASP A 55 -4.63 -4.47 -16.26
N ASP A 56 -4.18 -4.07 -17.45
CA ASP A 56 -3.49 -2.79 -17.66
C ASP A 56 -4.38 -1.59 -17.26
N LEU A 57 -5.67 -1.62 -17.62
CA LEU A 57 -6.63 -0.61 -17.17
C LEU A 57 -6.84 -0.64 -15.65
N PHE A 58 -6.89 -1.82 -15.02
CA PHE A 58 -7.02 -1.94 -13.57
C PHE A 58 -5.79 -1.39 -12.85
N CYS A 59 -4.60 -1.74 -13.34
CA CYS A 59 -3.34 -1.20 -12.81
C CYS A 59 -3.27 0.32 -12.93
N GLU A 60 -3.75 0.91 -14.03
CA GLU A 60 -3.79 2.37 -14.18
C GLU A 60 -4.80 3.02 -13.21
N VAL A 61 -5.94 2.36 -12.91
CA VAL A 61 -6.92 2.87 -11.92
C VAL A 61 -6.28 2.99 -10.54
N VAL A 62 -5.47 2.01 -10.12
CA VAL A 62 -4.86 2.00 -8.78
C VAL A 62 -3.44 2.58 -8.75
N GLY A 63 -2.88 2.92 -9.91
CA GLY A 63 -1.46 3.24 -10.08
C GLY A 63 -0.98 4.41 -9.23
N ASN A 64 -1.73 5.51 -9.19
CA ASN A 64 -1.35 6.70 -8.40
C ASN A 64 -1.21 6.36 -6.91
N PHE A 65 -2.14 5.61 -6.36
CA PHE A 65 -2.07 5.16 -4.97
C PHE A 65 -0.83 4.27 -4.74
N MET A 66 -0.62 3.29 -5.62
CA MET A 66 0.50 2.36 -5.49
C MET A 66 1.86 3.06 -5.55
N ASP A 67 2.01 4.07 -6.39
CA ASP A 67 3.26 4.81 -6.53
C ASP A 67 3.51 5.69 -5.29
N ARG A 68 2.48 6.33 -4.75
CA ARG A 68 2.58 7.12 -3.51
C ARG A 68 2.94 6.25 -2.31
N LEU A 69 2.26 5.10 -2.16
CA LEU A 69 2.57 4.16 -1.06
C LEU A 69 4.02 3.66 -1.14
N LYS A 70 4.49 3.26 -2.33
CA LYS A 70 5.88 2.84 -2.53
C LYS A 70 6.88 3.93 -2.16
N GLU A 71 6.61 5.20 -2.51
CA GLU A 71 7.48 6.32 -2.20
C GLU A 71 7.61 6.51 -0.68
N ILE A 72 6.49 6.53 0.05
CA ILE A 72 6.48 6.68 1.51
C ILE A 72 7.27 5.54 2.19
N LEU A 73 6.96 4.29 1.82
CA LEU A 73 7.66 3.13 2.39
C LEU A 73 9.15 3.16 2.08
N ARG A 74 9.54 3.50 0.84
CA ARG A 74 10.95 3.61 0.45
C ARG A 74 11.70 4.67 1.24
N GLU A 75 11.09 5.83 1.48
CA GLU A 75 11.71 6.91 2.24
C GLU A 75 11.90 6.51 3.71
N HIS A 76 10.85 5.96 4.32
CA HIS A 76 10.88 5.50 5.71
C HIS A 76 11.92 4.38 5.90
N PHE A 77 11.87 3.32 5.11
CA PHE A 77 12.83 2.21 5.20
C PHE A 77 14.28 2.66 4.96
N SER A 78 14.48 3.58 4.00
CA SER A 78 15.83 4.12 3.77
C SER A 78 16.34 4.96 4.94
N PHE A 79 15.46 5.62 5.67
CA PHE A 79 15.82 6.36 6.88
C PHE A 79 16.24 5.39 7.99
N GLU A 80 15.43 4.39 8.30
CA GLU A 80 15.73 3.40 9.33
C GLU A 80 17.02 2.62 9.07
N VAL A 81 17.23 2.18 7.81
CA VAL A 81 18.48 1.50 7.41
C VAL A 81 19.69 2.38 7.72
N ARG A 82 19.65 3.67 7.35
CA ARG A 82 20.76 4.60 7.65
C ARG A 82 21.00 4.76 9.15
N GLU A 83 19.95 4.81 9.96
CA GLU A 83 20.08 4.87 11.42
C GLU A 83 20.76 3.61 11.98
N MET A 84 20.32 2.44 11.55
CA MET A 84 20.92 1.16 11.97
C MET A 84 22.39 1.06 11.56
N GLU A 85 22.73 1.41 10.32
CA GLU A 85 24.10 1.41 9.81
C GLU A 85 25.00 2.43 10.50
N SER A 86 24.46 3.54 10.97
CA SER A 86 25.20 4.56 11.73
C SER A 86 25.48 4.16 13.18
N GLY A 87 25.00 3.00 13.63
CA GLY A 87 25.17 2.50 15.01
C GLY A 87 24.19 3.08 16.01
N LYS A 88 23.14 3.77 15.55
CA LYS A 88 22.13 4.42 16.41
C LYS A 88 20.97 3.51 16.81
N ALA A 89 21.06 2.21 16.61
CA ALA A 89 20.01 1.26 16.92
C ALA A 89 19.44 1.37 18.35
N LYS A 90 20.25 1.81 19.33
CA LYS A 90 19.81 2.03 20.71
C LYS A 90 19.23 3.42 20.99
N GLU A 91 19.46 4.36 20.08
CA GLU A 91 19.04 5.76 20.19
C GLU A 91 17.84 6.04 19.28
N HIS A 92 17.32 4.99 18.65
CA HIS A 92 16.18 5.12 17.73
C HIS A 92 15.00 5.80 18.42
N ASP A 93 14.52 6.86 17.81
CA ASP A 93 13.35 7.64 18.23
C ASP A 93 12.16 7.24 17.35
N ASP A 94 11.11 6.72 17.99
CA ASP A 94 9.90 6.24 17.31
C ASP A 94 9.10 7.39 16.61
N SER A 95 9.54 8.65 16.70
CA SER A 95 8.86 9.80 16.09
C SER A 95 8.74 9.66 14.56
N SER A 96 9.77 9.13 13.90
CA SER A 96 9.77 8.88 12.46
C SER A 96 8.75 7.82 12.05
N ASP A 97 8.50 6.81 12.90
CA ASP A 97 7.50 5.78 12.67
C ASP A 97 6.08 6.39 12.71
N PHE A 98 5.80 7.26 13.68
CA PHE A 98 4.51 7.96 13.77
C PHE A 98 4.28 8.92 12.61
N GLU A 99 5.33 9.63 12.14
CA GLU A 99 5.25 10.49 10.95
C GLU A 99 4.96 9.67 9.69
N ALA A 100 5.66 8.56 9.48
CA ALA A 100 5.44 7.66 8.36
C ALA A 100 4.03 7.07 8.39
N VAL A 101 3.57 6.63 9.57
CA VAL A 101 2.21 6.10 9.75
C VAL A 101 1.15 7.15 9.43
N ALA A 102 1.32 8.39 9.88
CA ALA A 102 0.37 9.46 9.55
C ALA A 102 0.29 9.72 8.04
N GLN A 103 1.42 9.69 7.33
CA GLN A 103 1.46 9.81 5.87
C GLN A 103 0.77 8.61 5.19
N VAL A 104 1.05 7.38 5.64
CA VAL A 104 0.38 6.17 5.11
C VAL A 104 -1.12 6.25 5.32
N VAL A 105 -1.60 6.62 6.51
CA VAL A 105 -3.04 6.77 6.79
C VAL A 105 -3.66 7.79 5.86
N HIS A 106 -3.05 8.96 5.71
CA HIS A 106 -3.55 10.01 4.81
C HIS A 106 -3.68 9.51 3.36
N GLU A 107 -2.67 8.84 2.82
CA GLU A 107 -2.73 8.30 1.45
C GLU A 107 -3.76 7.17 1.32
N LEU A 108 -3.87 6.27 2.31
CA LEU A 108 -4.88 5.21 2.32
C LEU A 108 -6.31 5.77 2.28
N TYR A 109 -6.57 6.90 2.94
CA TYR A 109 -7.90 7.52 2.97
C TYR A 109 -8.14 8.47 1.80
N THR A 110 -7.12 9.14 1.30
CA THR A 110 -7.19 9.93 0.05
C THR A 110 -7.55 9.04 -1.14
N TYR A 111 -7.00 7.82 -1.20
CA TYR A 111 -7.23 6.84 -2.29
C TYR A 111 -8.05 5.64 -1.81
N ARG A 112 -8.98 5.83 -0.87
CA ARG A 112 -9.68 4.72 -0.20
C ARG A 112 -10.39 3.77 -1.15
N ASP A 113 -10.98 4.27 -2.21
CA ASP A 113 -11.63 3.41 -3.22
C ASP A 113 -10.63 2.51 -3.93
N GLU A 114 -9.46 3.05 -4.32
CA GLU A 114 -8.36 2.31 -4.96
C GLU A 114 -7.80 1.25 -4.02
N VAL A 115 -7.63 1.58 -2.74
CA VAL A 115 -7.21 0.64 -1.69
C VAL A 115 -8.22 -0.49 -1.57
N LEU A 116 -9.51 -0.18 -1.45
CA LEU A 116 -10.57 -1.19 -1.36
C LEU A 116 -10.67 -2.05 -2.63
N LEU A 117 -10.40 -1.47 -3.82
CA LEU A 117 -10.29 -2.23 -5.07
C LEU A 117 -9.19 -3.30 -4.96
N VAL A 118 -7.99 -2.91 -4.52
CA VAL A 118 -6.86 -3.84 -4.37
C VAL A 118 -7.15 -4.91 -3.32
N LEU A 119 -7.71 -4.52 -2.16
CA LEU A 119 -7.92 -5.44 -1.05
C LEU A 119 -9.10 -6.41 -1.26
N THR A 120 -10.17 -5.98 -1.95
CA THR A 120 -11.43 -6.73 -1.94
C THR A 120 -11.98 -7.07 -3.33
N LYS A 121 -11.44 -6.49 -4.40
CA LYS A 121 -11.98 -6.55 -5.76
C LYS A 121 -10.97 -6.96 -6.84
N ALA A 122 -9.71 -7.18 -6.47
CA ALA A 122 -8.61 -7.45 -7.41
C ALA A 122 -8.50 -8.91 -7.85
N GLN A 123 -9.35 -9.80 -7.35
CA GLN A 123 -9.29 -11.24 -7.67
C GLN A 123 -9.25 -11.49 -9.19
N GLY A 124 -8.28 -12.27 -9.65
CA GLY A 124 -8.04 -12.57 -11.07
C GLY A 124 -7.19 -11.52 -11.81
N SER A 125 -6.78 -10.43 -11.14
CA SER A 125 -5.85 -9.43 -11.69
C SER A 125 -4.41 -9.69 -11.24
N SER A 126 -3.45 -8.98 -11.84
CA SER A 126 -2.05 -8.97 -11.38
C SER A 126 -1.87 -8.35 -9.99
N MET A 127 -2.88 -7.61 -9.50
CA MET A 127 -2.88 -6.98 -8.18
C MET A 127 -3.50 -7.85 -7.08
N GLU A 128 -4.04 -9.04 -7.40
CA GLU A 128 -4.69 -9.93 -6.43
C GLU A 128 -3.80 -10.25 -5.21
N ARG A 129 -2.50 -10.45 -5.45
CA ARG A 129 -1.53 -10.77 -4.40
C ARG A 129 -0.75 -9.56 -3.87
N MET A 130 -1.30 -8.36 -3.99
CA MET A 130 -0.61 -7.16 -3.51
C MET A 130 -0.41 -7.16 -1.99
N PRO A 131 -1.39 -7.58 -1.15
CA PRO A 131 -1.17 -7.69 0.30
C PRO A 131 0.00 -8.62 0.65
N ASP A 132 0.11 -9.80 0.00
CA ASP A 132 1.22 -10.73 0.22
C ASP A 132 2.57 -10.09 -0.12
N ARG A 133 2.64 -9.34 -1.25
CA ARG A 133 3.88 -8.65 -1.66
C ARG A 133 4.28 -7.55 -0.68
N LEU A 134 3.32 -6.87 -0.06
CA LEU A 134 3.62 -5.89 0.99
C LEU A 134 4.15 -6.58 2.25
N VAL A 135 3.62 -7.75 2.61
CA VAL A 135 4.17 -8.57 3.70
C VAL A 135 5.59 -9.01 3.38
N ASP A 136 5.86 -9.53 2.16
CA ASP A 136 7.21 -9.95 1.75
C ASP A 136 8.21 -8.78 1.85
N GLN A 137 7.83 -7.59 1.40
CA GLN A 137 8.67 -6.39 1.47
C GLN A 137 8.93 -5.96 2.92
N MET A 138 7.89 -6.00 3.77
CA MET A 138 8.00 -5.69 5.20
C MET A 138 8.88 -6.72 5.92
N ASP A 139 8.80 -8.00 5.54
CA ASP A 139 9.58 -9.09 6.13
C ASP A 139 11.07 -8.92 5.88
N GLU A 140 11.47 -8.57 4.65
CA GLU A 140 12.87 -8.26 4.32
C GLU A 140 13.39 -7.09 5.16
N HIS A 141 12.60 -6.03 5.29
CA HIS A 141 12.97 -4.85 6.08
C HIS A 141 13.07 -5.16 7.58
N ASN A 142 12.04 -5.80 8.15
CA ASN A 142 12.00 -6.18 9.55
C ASN A 142 13.13 -7.14 9.94
N ALA A 143 13.49 -8.08 9.06
CA ALA A 143 14.61 -8.98 9.29
C ALA A 143 15.94 -8.21 9.41
N PHE A 144 16.18 -7.21 8.55
CA PHE A 144 17.36 -6.35 8.62
C PHE A 144 17.41 -5.55 9.93
N ILE A 145 16.30 -4.89 10.31
CA ILE A 145 16.21 -4.10 11.55
C ILE A 145 16.41 -4.99 12.77
N CYS A 146 15.77 -6.18 12.79
CA CYS A 146 15.90 -7.17 13.85
C CYS A 146 17.36 -7.58 14.07
N GLU A 147 18.05 -7.92 12.98
CA GLU A 147 19.46 -8.31 13.03
C GLU A 147 20.34 -7.18 13.61
N ALA A 148 20.16 -5.96 13.13
CA ALA A 148 20.91 -4.79 13.62
C ALA A 148 20.68 -4.53 15.11
N MET A 149 19.41 -4.59 15.55
CA MET A 149 19.05 -4.38 16.95
C MET A 149 19.55 -5.51 17.85
N CYS A 150 19.37 -6.78 17.47
CA CYS A 150 19.89 -7.91 18.26
C CYS A 150 21.41 -7.83 18.46
N LYS A 151 22.15 -7.44 17.42
CA LYS A 151 23.60 -7.18 17.52
C LYS A 151 23.91 -6.03 18.49
N ALA A 152 23.18 -4.92 18.39
CA ALA A 152 23.41 -3.73 19.23
C ALA A 152 23.14 -4.02 20.71
N TYR A 153 22.07 -4.79 21.01
CA TYR A 153 21.71 -5.14 22.39
C TYR A 153 22.43 -6.39 22.93
N HIS A 154 23.22 -7.11 22.09
CA HIS A 154 23.91 -8.35 22.45
C HIS A 154 22.95 -9.46 22.92
N VAL A 155 21.81 -9.56 22.29
CA VAL A 155 20.80 -10.59 22.56
C VAL A 155 20.77 -11.63 21.43
N PRO A 156 20.23 -12.85 21.68
CA PRO A 156 20.01 -13.84 20.62
C PRO A 156 19.13 -13.28 19.51
N MET A 157 19.33 -13.80 18.28
CA MET A 157 18.45 -13.48 17.17
C MET A 157 17.04 -13.96 17.44
N VAL A 158 16.06 -13.13 17.10
CA VAL A 158 14.64 -13.52 17.09
C VAL A 158 14.42 -14.50 15.93
N GLU A 159 13.62 -15.52 16.14
CA GLU A 159 13.32 -16.53 15.12
C GLU A 159 12.63 -15.89 13.90
N GLN A 160 13.02 -16.28 12.70
CA GLN A 160 12.47 -15.75 11.45
C GLN A 160 10.95 -15.91 11.37
N SER A 161 10.39 -16.98 11.91
CA SER A 161 8.93 -17.18 11.96
C SER A 161 8.20 -16.12 12.81
N VAL A 162 8.85 -15.60 13.84
CA VAL A 162 8.31 -14.51 14.68
C VAL A 162 8.37 -13.19 13.92
N VAL A 163 9.50 -12.88 13.26
CA VAL A 163 9.64 -11.68 12.43
C VAL A 163 8.59 -11.69 11.31
N HIS A 164 8.43 -12.81 10.62
CA HIS A 164 7.43 -12.98 9.56
C HIS A 164 5.99 -12.77 10.09
N TRP A 165 5.65 -13.34 11.24
CA TRP A 165 4.34 -13.12 11.88
C TRP A 165 4.13 -11.64 12.24
N MET A 166 5.17 -10.94 12.67
CA MET A 166 5.09 -9.51 12.98
C MET A 166 4.85 -8.67 11.73
N SER A 167 5.49 -9.01 10.60
CA SER A 167 5.27 -8.37 9.30
C SER A 167 3.82 -8.50 8.84
N HIS A 168 3.23 -9.70 8.98
CA HIS A 168 1.80 -9.91 8.78
C HIS A 168 0.95 -9.04 9.70
N SER A 169 1.27 -9.00 11.00
CA SER A 169 0.49 -8.23 11.98
C SER A 169 0.48 -6.72 11.66
N GLN A 170 1.58 -6.19 11.14
CA GLN A 170 1.66 -4.79 10.68
C GLN A 170 0.74 -4.53 9.50
N ILE A 171 0.80 -5.36 8.45
CA ILE A 171 -0.04 -5.19 7.26
C ILE A 171 -1.51 -5.43 7.59
N ASP A 172 -1.84 -6.46 8.38
CA ASP A 172 -3.21 -6.78 8.81
C ASP A 172 -3.84 -5.63 9.62
N MET A 173 -3.06 -4.92 10.42
CA MET A 173 -3.52 -3.73 11.14
C MET A 173 -4.03 -2.65 10.17
N PHE A 174 -3.30 -2.35 9.09
CA PHE A 174 -3.73 -1.38 8.09
C PHE A 174 -4.93 -1.87 7.27
N ILE A 175 -4.94 -3.15 6.91
CA ILE A 175 -6.08 -3.78 6.21
C ILE A 175 -7.34 -3.67 7.07
N PHE A 176 -7.25 -4.04 8.35
CA PHE A 176 -8.37 -3.91 9.30
C PHE A 176 -8.87 -2.47 9.38
N MET A 177 -7.95 -1.52 9.55
CA MET A 177 -8.27 -0.10 9.65
C MET A 177 -9.08 0.40 8.44
N VAL A 178 -8.57 0.20 7.22
CA VAL A 178 -9.23 0.69 6.00
C VAL A 178 -10.59 0.03 5.75
N THR A 179 -10.73 -1.25 6.15
CA THR A 179 -11.96 -2.01 5.90
C THR A 179 -13.05 -1.82 6.97
N HIS A 180 -12.71 -1.30 8.16
CA HIS A 180 -13.63 -1.19 9.30
C HIS A 180 -13.82 0.24 9.82
N ILE A 181 -12.95 1.17 9.50
CA ILE A 181 -13.01 2.56 9.95
C ILE A 181 -13.22 3.45 8.72
N ASP A 182 -14.26 4.27 8.72
CA ASP A 182 -14.57 5.14 7.59
C ASP A 182 -13.97 6.54 7.72
N ASP A 183 -13.78 7.01 8.95
CA ASP A 183 -13.29 8.35 9.27
C ASP A 183 -11.75 8.37 9.39
N GLU A 184 -11.10 9.28 8.65
CA GLU A 184 -9.64 9.39 8.62
C GLU A 184 -9.05 9.79 9.98
N GLU A 185 -9.71 10.68 10.75
CA GLU A 185 -9.19 11.07 12.06
C GLU A 185 -9.29 9.93 13.07
N GLU A 186 -10.37 9.12 13.00
CA GLU A 186 -10.50 7.91 13.81
C GLU A 186 -9.44 6.88 13.42
N ALA A 187 -9.21 6.70 12.13
CA ALA A 187 -8.18 5.81 11.61
C ALA A 187 -6.77 6.21 12.06
N LEU A 188 -6.45 7.50 12.04
CA LEU A 188 -5.16 7.99 12.54
C LEU A 188 -4.99 7.68 14.03
N ARG A 189 -6.01 7.97 14.86
CA ARG A 189 -5.97 7.62 16.29
C ARG A 189 -5.85 6.11 16.54
N PHE A 190 -6.46 5.28 15.69
CA PHE A 190 -6.32 3.83 15.74
C PHE A 190 -4.90 3.40 15.36
N ALA A 191 -4.37 3.91 14.24
CA ALA A 191 -3.04 3.58 13.74
C ALA A 191 -1.93 3.95 14.74
N GLU A 192 -1.99 5.14 15.35
CA GLU A 192 -1.05 5.55 16.41
C GLU A 192 -1.00 4.56 17.59
N LYS A 193 -2.19 4.09 18.04
CA LYS A 193 -2.27 3.08 19.12
C LYS A 193 -1.76 1.71 18.67
N GLY A 194 -2.09 1.33 17.44
CA GLY A 194 -1.65 0.07 16.85
C GLY A 194 -0.13 0.01 16.70
N VAL A 195 0.48 1.07 16.15
CA VAL A 195 1.94 1.19 16.03
C VAL A 195 2.61 1.17 17.41
N LYS A 196 2.09 1.92 18.37
CA LYS A 196 2.61 1.89 19.75
C LYS A 196 2.57 0.48 20.35
N TYR A 197 1.51 -0.28 20.09
CA TYR A 197 1.39 -1.67 20.52
C TYR A 197 2.42 -2.58 19.82
N LEU A 198 2.59 -2.42 18.50
CA LEU A 198 3.55 -3.20 17.73
C LEU A 198 5.00 -2.89 18.15
N LEU A 199 5.35 -1.62 18.31
CA LEU A 199 6.68 -1.20 18.80
C LEU A 199 6.97 -1.72 20.21
N ALA A 200 5.99 -1.67 21.12
CA ALA A 200 6.15 -2.22 22.46
C ALA A 200 6.41 -3.74 22.45
N GLY A 201 5.71 -4.47 21.58
CA GLY A 201 5.94 -5.90 21.36
C GLY A 201 7.33 -6.18 20.78
N TRP A 202 7.73 -5.41 19.76
CA TRP A 202 9.05 -5.48 19.14
C TRP A 202 10.18 -5.26 20.15
N TYR A 203 10.11 -4.16 20.89
CA TYR A 203 11.11 -3.87 21.91
C TYR A 203 11.12 -4.88 23.05
N GLY A 204 9.96 -5.46 23.39
CA GLY A 204 9.87 -6.52 24.39
C GLY A 204 10.59 -7.80 24.02
N LEU A 205 10.82 -8.05 22.72
CA LEU A 205 11.60 -9.20 22.24
C LEU A 205 13.11 -8.93 22.20
N ILE A 206 13.53 -7.67 22.06
CA ILE A 206 14.92 -7.31 21.73
C ILE A 206 15.60 -6.57 22.88
N ARG A 207 14.90 -5.74 23.64
CA ARG A 207 15.48 -5.01 24.76
C ARG A 207 15.51 -5.92 26.00
N PRO A 208 16.68 -6.10 26.65
CA PRO A 208 16.80 -6.91 27.85
C PRO A 208 16.06 -6.33 29.06
#